data_4635eff3deb33e85b134c35bf8f36281
#
_entry.id   4635eff3deb33e85b134c35bf8f36281
#
_cell.length_a   1.000
_cell.length_b   1.000
_cell.length_c   1.000
_cell.angle_alpha   90.00
_cell.angle_beta   90.00
_cell.angle_gamma   90.00
#
_symmetry.space_group_name_H-M   'P 1'
#
loop_
_entity.id
_entity.type
_entity.pdbx_description
1 polymer ?
#
loop_
_entity_poly.entity_id
_entity_poly.type
_entity_poly.pdbx_seq_one_letter_code
_entity_poly.pdbx_strand_id
1 'polypeptide(L)'
;IEDDLIDRHTRAYAQTAGADRGLAHAIPSGPPTFVKYGVTADEAHRFGLPCGGTLELLLEYDPDPQSLAELVAQLESGQLVQRTVLLADGRVSLQAAAAPAELVVDAAQLTNTFGPEYRMLLIGAGQLAEYLATMALFSGFAVTVCDPREEFVGSWNVPGAKLVRDMPDDVVAAFKPDRRSCVVALTHDPKLDDLALLEALASEAFYIGGIGSRRNNEARRARMMEHFGQTEASLQRLRGPIGVYIGSKTPPEIAVSVMAEILAVKNGVALPQGVEVARAKNERELAPTGPLVCGV
;
A
#
# COMPACT_ATOMS: atom_id res chain seq x y z
N ILE A 1 -20.78 -0.37 -13.70
CA ILE A 1 -19.97 -1.17 -14.64
C ILE A 1 -20.23 -2.66 -14.39
N GLU A 2 -20.09 -3.14 -13.16
CA GLU A 2 -20.28 -4.55 -12.82
C GLU A 2 -21.66 -5.07 -13.22
N ASP A 3 -22.72 -4.40 -12.84
CA ASP A 3 -24.11 -4.78 -13.22
C ASP A 3 -24.32 -4.77 -14.74
N ASP A 4 -23.77 -3.76 -15.45
CA ASP A 4 -23.87 -3.67 -16.90
C ASP A 4 -23.09 -4.81 -17.59
N LEU A 5 -21.94 -5.18 -17.03
CA LEU A 5 -21.08 -6.24 -17.52
C LEU A 5 -21.76 -7.61 -17.38
N ILE A 6 -22.34 -7.88 -16.20
CA ILE A 6 -23.15 -9.09 -15.94
C ILE A 6 -24.36 -9.14 -16.89
N ASP A 7 -25.11 -8.05 -17.01
CA ASP A 7 -26.27 -7.95 -17.87
C ASP A 7 -25.97 -8.22 -19.35
N ARG A 8 -24.91 -7.60 -19.89
CA ARG A 8 -24.51 -7.80 -21.30
C ARG A 8 -24.13 -9.23 -21.59
N HIS A 9 -23.33 -9.85 -20.71
CA HIS A 9 -22.87 -11.22 -20.91
C HIS A 9 -23.97 -12.24 -20.68
N THR A 10 -24.85 -12.03 -19.70
CA THR A 10 -26.00 -12.91 -19.48
C THR A 10 -27.00 -12.82 -20.63
N ARG A 11 -27.26 -11.63 -21.17
CA ARG A 11 -28.15 -11.44 -22.33
C ARG A 11 -27.56 -12.01 -23.62
N ALA A 12 -26.28 -11.76 -23.89
CA ALA A 12 -25.61 -12.31 -25.05
C ALA A 12 -25.62 -13.83 -25.07
N TYR A 13 -25.43 -14.45 -23.91
CA TYR A 13 -25.51 -15.90 -23.76
C TYR A 13 -26.92 -16.43 -23.98
N ALA A 14 -27.95 -15.79 -23.39
CA ALA A 14 -29.35 -16.20 -23.59
C ALA A 14 -29.79 -16.11 -25.06
N GLN A 15 -29.25 -15.16 -25.83
CA GLN A 15 -29.52 -15.03 -27.26
C GLN A 15 -28.84 -16.10 -28.11
N THR A 16 -27.64 -16.56 -27.74
CA THR A 16 -26.89 -17.60 -28.45
C THR A 16 -27.32 -19.02 -28.07
N ALA A 17 -27.84 -19.23 -26.88
CA ALA A 17 -28.24 -20.55 -26.37
C ALA A 17 -29.67 -20.95 -26.75
N GLY A 18 -30.42 -20.15 -27.52
CA GLY A 18 -31.81 -20.44 -27.90
C GLY A 18 -32.74 -20.43 -26.69
N ALA A 19 -33.44 -19.33 -26.50
CA ALA A 19 -34.30 -19.07 -25.35
C ALA A 19 -35.44 -20.09 -25.21
N ASP A 20 -35.14 -21.22 -24.63
CA ASP A 20 -36.16 -22.01 -23.98
C ASP A 20 -35.56 -22.82 -22.84
N ARG A 21 -36.07 -22.53 -21.64
CA ARG A 21 -35.91 -23.22 -20.36
C ARG A 21 -35.04 -22.56 -19.31
N GLY A 22 -35.75 -22.03 -18.31
CA GLY A 22 -35.43 -22.01 -16.89
C GLY A 22 -34.00 -21.68 -16.53
N LEU A 23 -33.79 -20.49 -16.13
CA LEU A 23 -32.67 -19.87 -15.36
C LEU A 23 -31.59 -20.81 -14.77
N ALA A 24 -30.99 -21.66 -15.60
CA ALA A 24 -29.63 -22.09 -15.36
C ALA A 24 -28.75 -21.08 -16.09
N HIS A 25 -28.16 -20.17 -15.37
CA HIS A 25 -27.16 -19.24 -15.89
C HIS A 25 -25.95 -20.08 -16.34
N ALA A 26 -25.96 -20.52 -17.59
CA ALA A 26 -24.78 -21.11 -18.15
C ALA A 26 -23.74 -20.02 -18.29
N ILE A 27 -22.65 -20.15 -17.58
CA ILE A 27 -21.51 -19.24 -17.64
C ILE A 27 -20.94 -19.35 -19.07
N PRO A 28 -20.71 -18.22 -19.78
CA PRO A 28 -20.06 -18.26 -21.06
C PRO A 28 -18.73 -18.99 -20.97
N SER A 29 -18.43 -19.86 -21.91
CA SER A 29 -17.13 -20.54 -22.03
C SER A 29 -16.40 -20.03 -23.28
N GLY A 30 -15.10 -19.99 -23.26
CA GLY A 30 -14.30 -19.56 -24.41
C GLY A 30 -13.02 -18.83 -24.00
N PRO A 31 -12.24 -18.36 -24.99
CA PRO A 31 -11.04 -17.58 -24.71
C PRO A 31 -11.39 -16.27 -24.02
N PRO A 32 -10.45 -15.71 -23.21
CA PRO A 32 -10.63 -14.41 -22.59
C PRO A 32 -10.93 -13.29 -23.59
N THR A 33 -11.77 -12.33 -23.20
CA THR A 33 -12.14 -11.21 -24.08
C THR A 33 -11.94 -9.86 -23.38
N PHE A 34 -11.54 -8.83 -24.16
CA PHE A 34 -11.44 -7.48 -23.63
C PHE A 34 -12.77 -6.73 -23.78
N VAL A 35 -13.14 -5.99 -22.74
CA VAL A 35 -14.28 -5.09 -22.75
C VAL A 35 -13.80 -3.70 -22.35
N LYS A 36 -14.28 -2.67 -23.07
CA LYS A 36 -13.93 -1.26 -22.80
C LYS A 36 -15.16 -0.48 -22.39
N TYR A 37 -14.96 0.41 -21.43
CA TYR A 37 -15.93 1.39 -20.95
C TYR A 37 -15.35 2.80 -21.03
N GLY A 38 -16.21 3.80 -21.26
CA GLY A 38 -15.78 5.20 -21.35
C GLY A 38 -15.21 5.57 -22.72
N VAL A 39 -15.57 4.85 -23.77
CA VAL A 39 -15.12 5.15 -25.15
C VAL A 39 -15.73 6.47 -25.65
N THR A 40 -16.94 6.83 -25.20
CA THR A 40 -17.59 8.12 -25.47
C THR A 40 -17.74 8.92 -24.17
N ALA A 41 -17.89 10.25 -24.31
CA ALA A 41 -18.09 11.14 -23.16
C ALA A 41 -19.38 10.78 -22.38
N ASP A 42 -20.46 10.41 -23.08
CA ASP A 42 -21.72 10.00 -22.45
C ASP A 42 -21.58 8.69 -21.69
N GLU A 43 -20.83 7.74 -22.23
CA GLU A 43 -20.52 6.48 -21.58
C GLU A 43 -19.62 6.69 -20.35
N ALA A 44 -18.60 7.53 -20.46
CA ALA A 44 -17.73 7.88 -19.34
C ALA A 44 -18.52 8.52 -18.18
N HIS A 45 -19.44 9.43 -18.51
CA HIS A 45 -20.32 10.04 -17.52
C HIS A 45 -21.29 9.02 -16.88
N ARG A 46 -21.91 8.15 -17.70
CA ARG A 46 -22.82 7.09 -17.22
C ARG A 46 -22.17 6.13 -16.24
N PHE A 47 -20.91 5.78 -16.47
CA PHE A 47 -20.16 4.81 -15.66
C PHE A 47 -19.26 5.45 -14.59
N GLY A 48 -19.40 6.76 -14.35
CA GLY A 48 -18.65 7.44 -13.30
C GLY A 48 -17.15 7.56 -13.58
N LEU A 49 -16.77 7.75 -14.84
CA LEU A 49 -15.40 8.02 -15.30
C LEU A 49 -15.23 9.53 -15.61
N PRO A 50 -15.26 10.42 -14.61
CA PRO A 50 -15.37 11.87 -14.80
C PRO A 50 -14.16 12.50 -15.51
N CYS A 51 -13.01 11.81 -15.48
CA CYS A 51 -11.79 12.30 -16.11
C CYS A 51 -11.69 11.96 -17.62
N GLY A 52 -12.75 11.42 -18.23
CA GLY A 52 -12.72 11.01 -19.63
C GLY A 52 -11.81 9.81 -19.90
N GLY A 53 -11.45 9.06 -18.86
CA GLY A 53 -10.62 7.86 -18.99
C GLY A 53 -11.41 6.67 -19.52
N THR A 54 -10.71 5.76 -20.19
CA THR A 54 -11.25 4.48 -20.62
C THR A 54 -10.84 3.39 -19.64
N LEU A 55 -11.82 2.58 -19.20
CA LEU A 55 -11.55 1.36 -18.43
C LEU A 55 -11.56 0.16 -19.37
N GLU A 56 -10.47 -0.57 -19.42
CA GLU A 56 -10.33 -1.80 -20.17
C GLU A 56 -10.24 -2.98 -19.21
N LEU A 57 -11.10 -3.98 -19.39
CA LEU A 57 -11.19 -5.16 -18.54
C LEU A 57 -10.97 -6.42 -19.37
N LEU A 58 -10.21 -7.39 -18.84
CA LEU A 58 -10.14 -8.74 -19.38
C LEU A 58 -11.16 -9.61 -18.63
N LEU A 59 -12.06 -10.23 -19.39
CA LEU A 59 -13.01 -11.19 -18.90
C LEU A 59 -12.48 -12.61 -19.13
N GLU A 60 -12.33 -13.35 -18.06
CA GLU A 60 -12.01 -14.78 -18.11
C GLU A 60 -13.29 -15.56 -17.85
N TYR A 61 -13.62 -16.46 -18.77
CA TYR A 61 -14.79 -17.31 -18.68
C TYR A 61 -14.38 -18.66 -18.09
N ASP A 62 -15.15 -19.14 -17.10
CA ASP A 62 -14.95 -20.43 -16.44
C ASP A 62 -13.48 -20.65 -15.98
N PRO A 63 -12.94 -19.73 -15.15
CA PRO A 63 -11.56 -19.84 -14.68
C PRO A 63 -11.36 -21.11 -13.86
N ASP A 64 -10.21 -21.77 -14.01
CA ASP A 64 -9.88 -22.99 -13.28
C ASP A 64 -9.91 -22.77 -11.75
N PRO A 65 -10.82 -23.43 -11.03
CA PRO A 65 -10.93 -23.26 -9.57
C PRO A 65 -9.67 -23.68 -8.82
N GLN A 66 -8.91 -24.65 -9.33
CA GLN A 66 -7.68 -25.11 -8.69
C GLN A 66 -6.59 -24.06 -8.77
N SER A 67 -6.42 -23.42 -9.92
CA SER A 67 -5.50 -22.31 -10.11
C SER A 67 -5.83 -21.11 -9.22
N LEU A 68 -7.12 -20.79 -9.05
CA LEU A 68 -7.55 -19.72 -8.15
C LEU A 68 -7.29 -20.09 -6.68
N ALA A 69 -7.57 -21.33 -6.27
CA ALA A 69 -7.30 -21.79 -4.91
C ALA A 69 -5.80 -21.78 -4.59
N GLU A 70 -4.96 -22.18 -5.54
CA GLU A 70 -3.50 -22.10 -5.41
C GLU A 70 -3.03 -20.66 -5.27
N LEU A 71 -3.54 -19.73 -6.09
CA LEU A 71 -3.26 -18.31 -5.98
C LEU A 71 -3.60 -17.81 -4.57
N VAL A 72 -4.82 -18.07 -4.08
CA VAL A 72 -5.26 -17.63 -2.74
C VAL A 72 -4.34 -18.18 -1.65
N ALA A 73 -4.01 -19.48 -1.69
CA ALA A 73 -3.13 -20.09 -0.69
C ALA A 73 -1.71 -19.45 -0.67
N GLN A 74 -1.16 -19.12 -1.84
CA GLN A 74 0.12 -18.42 -1.92
C GLN A 74 0.02 -17.00 -1.35
N LEU A 75 -1.07 -16.25 -1.63
CA LEU A 75 -1.30 -14.92 -1.07
C LEU A 75 -1.48 -14.94 0.45
N GLU A 76 -2.21 -15.92 0.99
CA GLU A 76 -2.39 -16.11 2.43
C GLU A 76 -1.08 -16.45 3.15
N SER A 77 -0.14 -17.09 2.45
CA SER A 77 1.21 -17.34 2.96
C SER A 77 2.16 -16.14 2.86
N GLY A 78 1.66 -14.97 2.41
CA GLY A 78 2.44 -13.74 2.30
C GLY A 78 3.28 -13.62 1.03
N GLN A 79 3.06 -14.48 0.04
CA GLN A 79 3.85 -14.49 -1.19
C GLN A 79 3.33 -13.47 -2.22
N LEU A 80 4.26 -12.93 -3.01
CA LEU A 80 3.93 -12.23 -4.26
C LEU A 80 3.87 -13.25 -5.39
N VAL A 81 2.80 -13.21 -6.18
CA VAL A 81 2.54 -14.18 -7.25
C VAL A 81 2.28 -13.45 -8.55
N GLN A 82 3.08 -13.71 -9.55
CA GLN A 82 2.82 -13.29 -10.91
C GLN A 82 1.87 -14.30 -11.56
N ARG A 83 0.69 -13.82 -11.97
CA ARG A 83 -0.31 -14.58 -12.69
C ARG A 83 -0.32 -14.16 -14.15
N THR A 84 -0.06 -15.09 -15.05
CA THR A 84 -0.10 -14.87 -16.50
C THR A 84 -1.28 -15.64 -17.10
N VAL A 85 -2.08 -14.94 -17.91
CA VAL A 85 -3.22 -15.48 -18.64
C VAL A 85 -2.92 -15.42 -20.12
N LEU A 86 -2.95 -16.55 -20.83
CA LEU A 86 -2.82 -16.61 -22.27
C LEU A 86 -4.14 -16.19 -22.93
N LEU A 87 -4.11 -15.19 -23.81
CA LEU A 87 -5.30 -14.63 -24.47
C LEU A 87 -5.92 -15.59 -25.50
N ALA A 88 -5.16 -16.53 -26.01
CA ALA A 88 -5.62 -17.47 -27.02
C ALA A 88 -6.61 -18.52 -26.47
N ASP A 89 -6.44 -18.96 -25.25
CA ASP A 89 -7.18 -20.10 -24.67
C ASP A 89 -7.49 -19.98 -23.17
N GLY A 90 -7.08 -18.88 -22.51
CA GLY A 90 -7.33 -18.64 -21.11
C GLY A 90 -6.47 -19.47 -20.15
N ARG A 91 -5.46 -20.19 -20.64
CA ARG A 91 -4.55 -20.93 -19.74
C ARG A 91 -3.81 -19.99 -18.82
N VAL A 92 -3.75 -20.38 -17.55
CA VAL A 92 -3.14 -19.62 -16.48
C VAL A 92 -1.85 -20.28 -16.01
N SER A 93 -0.84 -19.47 -15.71
CA SER A 93 0.35 -19.91 -14.98
C SER A 93 0.61 -18.98 -13.78
N LEU A 94 1.08 -19.56 -12.68
CA LEU A 94 1.45 -18.87 -11.45
C LEU A 94 2.94 -19.03 -11.23
N GLN A 95 3.61 -17.91 -10.92
CA GLN A 95 5.06 -17.89 -10.62
C GLN A 95 5.30 -16.98 -9.42
N ALA A 96 6.26 -17.35 -8.56
CA ALA A 96 6.68 -16.47 -7.48
C ALA A 96 7.30 -15.18 -8.05
N ALA A 97 6.88 -14.03 -7.55
CA ALA A 97 7.43 -12.73 -7.91
C ALA A 97 8.37 -12.19 -6.83
N ALA A 98 9.48 -11.61 -7.25
CA ALA A 98 10.45 -11.03 -6.31
C ALA A 98 10.04 -9.62 -5.82
N ALA A 99 9.23 -8.90 -6.62
CA ALA A 99 8.75 -7.56 -6.31
C ALA A 99 7.37 -7.33 -6.95
N PRO A 100 6.56 -6.38 -6.44
CA PRO A 100 5.38 -5.89 -7.13
C PRO A 100 5.75 -5.38 -8.53
N ALA A 101 4.92 -5.65 -9.52
CA ALA A 101 5.08 -5.16 -10.89
C ALA A 101 3.74 -4.63 -11.40
N GLU A 102 3.81 -3.69 -12.32
CA GLU A 102 2.62 -3.18 -13.01
C GLU A 102 1.99 -4.27 -13.88
N LEU A 103 0.69 -4.11 -14.14
CA LEU A 103 -0.04 -4.93 -15.09
C LEU A 103 0.57 -4.75 -16.50
N VAL A 104 0.93 -5.87 -17.14
CA VAL A 104 1.45 -5.88 -18.50
C VAL A 104 0.50 -6.66 -19.40
N VAL A 105 0.15 -6.06 -20.53
CA VAL A 105 -0.67 -6.70 -21.58
C VAL A 105 0.09 -6.62 -22.88
N ASP A 106 0.24 -7.76 -23.54
CA ASP A 106 0.75 -7.84 -24.92
C ASP A 106 -0.23 -8.59 -25.83
N ALA A 107 0.17 -8.88 -27.05
CA ALA A 107 -0.69 -9.55 -28.03
C ALA A 107 -1.04 -11.01 -27.67
N ALA A 108 -0.28 -11.65 -26.79
CA ALA A 108 -0.40 -13.06 -26.45
C ALA A 108 -0.94 -13.30 -25.03
N GLN A 109 -0.65 -12.40 -24.10
CA GLN A 109 -0.91 -12.64 -22.69
C GLN A 109 -1.16 -11.36 -21.89
N LEU A 110 -1.83 -11.54 -20.75
CA LEU A 110 -1.93 -10.55 -19.68
C LEU A 110 -1.18 -11.09 -18.46
N THR A 111 -0.30 -10.28 -17.90
CA THR A 111 0.46 -10.62 -16.71
C THR A 111 0.20 -9.61 -15.61
N ASN A 112 -0.25 -10.09 -14.46
CA ASN A 112 -0.50 -9.27 -13.27
C ASN A 112 0.21 -9.85 -12.05
N THR A 113 0.69 -8.99 -11.15
CA THR A 113 1.32 -9.39 -9.89
C THR A 113 0.34 -9.19 -8.75
N PHE A 114 -0.05 -10.30 -8.14
CA PHE A 114 -0.88 -10.34 -6.95
C PHE A 114 0.01 -10.47 -5.71
N GLY A 115 -0.49 -10.02 -4.58
CA GLY A 115 0.21 -10.16 -3.30
C GLY A 115 -0.79 -10.07 -2.16
N PRO A 116 -0.34 -10.35 -0.92
CA PRO A 116 -1.16 -10.16 0.26
C PRO A 116 -1.66 -8.72 0.36
N GLU A 117 -2.66 -8.51 1.20
CA GLU A 117 -3.14 -7.17 1.52
C GLU A 117 -2.00 -6.27 2.00
N TYR A 118 -2.00 -5.00 1.59
CA TYR A 118 -1.05 -4.05 2.16
C TYR A 118 -1.38 -3.80 3.62
N ARG A 119 -0.40 -3.99 4.49
CA ARG A 119 -0.56 -3.89 5.94
C ARG A 119 0.31 -2.77 6.50
N MET A 120 -0.24 -2.01 7.42
CA MET A 120 0.48 -0.94 8.12
C MET A 120 0.46 -1.20 9.62
N LEU A 121 1.63 -1.24 10.24
CA LEU A 121 1.80 -1.27 11.68
C LEU A 121 2.31 0.10 12.16
N LEU A 122 1.50 0.76 12.96
CA LEU A 122 1.83 2.02 13.62
C LEU A 122 2.21 1.74 15.07
N ILE A 123 3.37 2.20 15.51
CA ILE A 123 3.81 2.14 16.89
C ILE A 123 3.53 3.50 17.53
N GLY A 124 2.58 3.54 18.45
CA GLY A 124 2.06 4.72 19.11
C GLY A 124 0.63 5.03 18.70
N ALA A 125 -0.26 5.26 19.68
CA ALA A 125 -1.69 5.55 19.52
C ALA A 125 -2.01 7.05 19.78
N GLY A 126 -1.08 7.94 19.47
CA GLY A 126 -1.29 9.38 19.61
C GLY A 126 -2.04 10.00 18.44
N GLN A 127 -2.34 11.29 18.53
CA GLN A 127 -3.13 12.03 17.55
C GLN A 127 -2.61 11.91 16.10
N LEU A 128 -1.29 11.92 15.90
CA LEU A 128 -0.70 11.73 14.56
C LEU A 128 -1.05 10.33 14.00
N ALA A 129 -1.04 9.31 14.86
CA ALA A 129 -1.39 7.95 14.45
C ALA A 129 -2.86 7.83 14.04
N GLU A 130 -3.78 8.57 14.67
CA GLU A 130 -5.21 8.59 14.27
C GLU A 130 -5.38 9.13 12.84
N TYR A 131 -4.73 10.24 12.50
CA TYR A 131 -4.78 10.79 11.15
C TYR A 131 -4.14 9.85 10.13
N LEU A 132 -2.96 9.30 10.47
CA LEU A 132 -2.24 8.40 9.55
C LEU A 132 -2.98 7.08 9.36
N ALA A 133 -3.54 6.49 10.42
CA ALA A 133 -4.36 5.28 10.34
C ALA A 133 -5.59 5.50 9.46
N THR A 134 -6.28 6.63 9.64
CA THR A 134 -7.46 6.98 8.83
C THR A 134 -7.08 7.07 7.35
N MET A 135 -6.00 7.79 7.01
CA MET A 135 -5.52 7.92 5.62
C MET A 135 -5.08 6.57 5.04
N ALA A 136 -4.43 5.72 5.84
CA ALA A 136 -3.99 4.40 5.43
C ALA A 136 -5.16 3.47 5.12
N LEU A 137 -6.22 3.48 5.93
CA LEU A 137 -7.46 2.72 5.67
C LEU A 137 -8.09 3.15 4.34
N PHE A 138 -8.23 4.46 4.08
CA PHE A 138 -8.73 4.97 2.80
C PHE A 138 -7.82 4.61 1.61
N SER A 139 -6.54 4.40 1.87
CA SER A 139 -5.55 4.01 0.85
C SER A 139 -5.43 2.49 0.68
N GLY A 140 -6.33 1.72 1.28
CA GLY A 140 -6.42 0.26 1.13
C GLY A 140 -5.41 -0.53 1.96
N PHE A 141 -4.94 0.02 3.09
CA PHE A 141 -4.12 -0.75 4.04
C PHE A 141 -4.98 -1.38 5.13
N ALA A 142 -4.68 -2.60 5.50
CA ALA A 142 -5.09 -3.15 6.79
C ALA A 142 -4.19 -2.54 7.89
N VAL A 143 -4.80 -1.82 8.84
CA VAL A 143 -4.05 -1.04 9.84
C VAL A 143 -4.10 -1.71 11.20
N THR A 144 -2.92 -1.92 11.78
CA THR A 144 -2.74 -2.29 13.19
C THR A 144 -1.99 -1.17 13.91
N VAL A 145 -2.45 -0.81 15.09
CA VAL A 145 -1.82 0.20 15.95
C VAL A 145 -1.40 -0.47 17.23
N CYS A 146 -0.18 -0.23 17.67
CA CYS A 146 0.38 -0.78 18.89
C CYS A 146 0.80 0.35 19.83
N ASP A 147 0.25 0.35 21.03
CA ASP A 147 0.73 1.21 22.11
C ASP A 147 0.48 0.54 23.48
N PRO A 148 1.51 0.24 24.26
CA PRO A 148 1.35 -0.35 25.60
C PRO A 148 0.88 0.65 26.66
N ARG A 149 0.88 1.95 26.38
CA ARG A 149 0.59 3.02 27.33
C ARG A 149 -0.90 3.30 27.41
N GLU A 150 -1.49 3.06 28.56
CA GLU A 150 -2.95 3.18 28.82
C GLU A 150 -3.50 4.58 28.49
N GLU A 151 -2.72 5.64 28.73
CA GLU A 151 -3.14 7.02 28.50
C GLU A 151 -3.40 7.35 27.03
N PHE A 152 -2.79 6.61 26.09
CA PHE A 152 -3.01 6.77 24.64
C PHE A 152 -4.09 5.82 24.13
N VAL A 153 -4.14 4.63 24.68
CA VAL A 153 -5.09 3.58 24.27
C VAL A 153 -6.52 3.93 24.63
N GLY A 154 -6.73 4.55 25.77
CA GLY A 154 -8.07 4.90 26.28
C GLY A 154 -8.84 5.90 25.42
N SER A 155 -8.15 6.72 24.65
CA SER A 155 -8.74 7.71 23.73
C SER A 155 -8.78 7.28 22.27
N TRP A 156 -8.18 6.13 21.94
CA TRP A 156 -8.13 5.64 20.55
C TRP A 156 -9.51 5.33 19.99
N ASN A 157 -9.85 5.98 18.89
CA ASN A 157 -11.15 5.79 18.22
C ASN A 157 -11.03 5.93 16.69
N VAL A 158 -10.32 5.00 16.03
CA VAL A 158 -10.29 4.93 14.57
C VAL A 158 -10.96 3.63 14.14
N PRO A 159 -12.20 3.69 13.63
CA PRO A 159 -12.91 2.50 13.14
C PRO A 159 -12.14 1.82 12.01
N GLY A 160 -12.04 0.49 12.07
CA GLY A 160 -11.33 -0.32 11.07
C GLY A 160 -9.84 -0.54 11.37
N ALA A 161 -9.22 0.20 12.30
CA ALA A 161 -7.87 -0.06 12.76
C ALA A 161 -7.86 -0.99 13.98
N LYS A 162 -7.06 -2.06 13.92
CA LYS A 162 -6.88 -2.97 15.05
C LYS A 162 -5.93 -2.36 16.08
N LEU A 163 -6.36 -2.26 17.34
CA LEU A 163 -5.50 -1.79 18.44
C LEU A 163 -4.93 -2.99 19.23
N VAL A 164 -3.61 -2.94 19.51
CA VAL A 164 -2.85 -3.93 20.27
C VAL A 164 -2.09 -3.22 21.40
N ARG A 165 -2.02 -3.85 22.58
CA ARG A 165 -1.46 -3.25 23.81
C ARG A 165 -0.17 -3.90 24.28
N ASP A 166 0.34 -4.84 23.51
CA ASP A 166 1.59 -5.55 23.83
C ASP A 166 2.82 -4.67 23.56
N MET A 167 3.99 -5.14 23.93
CA MET A 167 5.25 -4.43 23.65
C MET A 167 5.50 -4.36 22.15
N PRO A 168 5.96 -3.21 21.62
CA PRO A 168 6.07 -2.98 20.19
C PRO A 168 6.97 -3.97 19.43
N ASP A 169 8.07 -4.40 19.98
CA ASP A 169 8.97 -5.42 19.40
C ASP A 169 8.27 -6.77 19.28
N ASP A 170 7.58 -7.23 20.32
CA ASP A 170 6.77 -8.46 20.28
C ASP A 170 5.67 -8.37 19.21
N VAL A 171 5.02 -7.20 19.10
CA VAL A 171 3.98 -6.97 18.11
C VAL A 171 4.57 -7.01 16.69
N VAL A 172 5.74 -6.42 16.44
CA VAL A 172 6.41 -6.50 15.13
C VAL A 172 6.76 -7.94 14.78
N ALA A 173 7.32 -8.69 15.74
CA ALA A 173 7.64 -10.11 15.56
C ALA A 173 6.40 -10.96 15.25
N ALA A 174 5.28 -10.73 15.96
CA ALA A 174 4.00 -11.41 15.72
C ALA A 174 3.32 -10.97 14.42
N PHE A 175 3.49 -9.70 14.02
CA PHE A 175 2.96 -9.14 12.78
C PHE A 175 3.62 -9.73 11.53
N LYS A 176 4.87 -10.19 11.64
CA LYS A 176 5.65 -10.79 10.55
C LYS A 176 5.60 -9.92 9.29
N PRO A 177 6.25 -8.74 9.31
CA PRO A 177 6.19 -7.84 8.19
C PRO A 177 6.77 -8.48 6.93
N ASP A 178 6.01 -8.45 5.84
CA ASP A 178 6.36 -8.94 4.51
C ASP A 178 6.61 -7.78 3.52
N ARG A 179 6.79 -8.10 2.25
CA ARG A 179 7.04 -7.11 1.17
C ARG A 179 5.86 -6.17 0.88
N ARG A 180 4.70 -6.38 1.49
CA ARG A 180 3.54 -5.47 1.46
C ARG A 180 3.21 -4.88 2.82
N SER A 181 4.16 -4.96 3.74
CA SER A 181 4.02 -4.39 5.08
C SER A 181 4.86 -3.13 5.24
N CYS A 182 4.33 -2.13 5.92
CA CYS A 182 5.08 -0.98 6.41
C CYS A 182 4.99 -0.86 7.93
N VAL A 183 6.09 -0.43 8.57
CA VAL A 183 6.19 -0.22 10.01
C VAL A 183 6.62 1.22 10.27
N VAL A 184 5.83 1.94 11.06
CA VAL A 184 6.02 3.37 11.34
C VAL A 184 6.01 3.64 12.83
N ALA A 185 7.12 4.11 13.37
CA ALA A 185 7.28 4.46 14.79
C ALA A 185 6.94 5.94 15.02
N LEU A 186 6.00 6.20 15.94
CA LEU A 186 5.37 7.50 16.18
C LEU A 186 5.33 7.91 17.67
N THR A 187 5.93 7.11 18.59
CA THR A 187 5.78 7.38 20.02
C THR A 187 6.70 8.49 20.53
N HIS A 188 7.79 8.77 19.84
CA HIS A 188 8.91 9.60 20.31
C HIS A 188 9.67 9.02 21.52
N ASP A 189 9.27 7.87 22.04
CA ASP A 189 9.97 7.16 23.11
C ASP A 189 10.98 6.17 22.50
N PRO A 190 12.30 6.37 22.72
CA PRO A 190 13.31 5.48 22.19
C PRO A 190 13.16 4.01 22.63
N LYS A 191 12.60 3.77 23.82
CA LYS A 191 12.42 2.41 24.33
C LYS A 191 11.35 1.62 23.58
N LEU A 192 10.36 2.32 23.03
CA LEU A 192 9.29 1.72 22.24
C LEU A 192 9.65 1.74 20.77
N ASP A 193 10.08 2.92 20.25
CA ASP A 193 10.37 3.11 18.84
C ASP A 193 11.59 2.31 18.37
N ASP A 194 12.70 2.38 19.11
CA ASP A 194 13.97 1.80 18.64
C ASP A 194 13.91 0.26 18.61
N LEU A 195 13.28 -0.39 19.62
CA LEU A 195 13.12 -1.85 19.65
C LEU A 195 12.22 -2.34 18.51
N ALA A 196 11.07 -1.68 18.29
CA ALA A 196 10.18 -2.00 17.18
C ALA A 196 10.87 -1.85 15.81
N LEU A 197 11.63 -0.77 15.63
CA LEU A 197 12.34 -0.51 14.37
C LEU A 197 13.48 -1.49 14.13
N LEU A 198 14.17 -1.95 15.18
CA LEU A 198 15.19 -2.99 15.09
C LEU A 198 14.59 -4.32 14.60
N GLU A 199 13.46 -4.74 15.19
CA GLU A 199 12.76 -5.95 14.77
C GLU A 199 12.24 -5.80 13.33
N ALA A 200 11.69 -4.63 12.97
CA ALA A 200 11.23 -4.36 11.61
C ALA A 200 12.38 -4.41 10.58
N LEU A 201 13.58 -3.94 10.92
CA LEU A 201 14.75 -3.97 10.03
C LEU A 201 15.19 -5.39 9.67
N ALA A 202 14.94 -6.37 10.53
CA ALA A 202 15.20 -7.78 10.25
C ALA A 202 14.15 -8.40 9.29
N SER A 203 13.05 -7.72 9.02
CA SER A 203 11.95 -8.20 8.18
C SER A 203 12.07 -7.77 6.71
N GLU A 204 11.13 -8.22 5.87
CA GLU A 204 11.03 -7.82 4.46
C GLU A 204 10.10 -6.60 4.22
N ALA A 205 9.69 -5.86 5.26
CA ALA A 205 8.82 -4.70 5.12
C ALA A 205 9.32 -3.75 4.03
N PHE A 206 8.41 -3.27 3.15
CA PHE A 206 8.78 -2.35 2.08
C PHE A 206 9.11 -0.94 2.57
N TYR A 207 8.58 -0.57 3.75
CA TYR A 207 8.81 0.72 4.37
C TYR A 207 9.02 0.56 5.87
N ILE A 208 10.09 1.15 6.40
CA ILE A 208 10.40 1.18 7.83
C ILE A 208 10.80 2.61 8.15
N GLY A 209 10.08 3.27 9.05
CA GLY A 209 10.36 4.67 9.33
C GLY A 209 10.00 5.12 10.74
N GLY A 210 10.67 6.16 11.19
CA GLY A 210 10.44 6.75 12.50
C GLY A 210 10.30 8.26 12.46
N ILE A 211 9.31 8.76 13.19
CA ILE A 211 9.13 10.20 13.39
C ILE A 211 10.29 10.78 14.21
N GLY A 212 10.46 12.07 14.14
CA GLY A 212 11.40 12.82 14.94
C GLY A 212 12.12 13.91 14.15
N SER A 213 12.85 14.78 14.85
CA SER A 213 13.73 15.74 14.22
C SER A 213 14.95 15.04 13.59
N ARG A 214 15.69 15.73 12.71
CA ARG A 214 16.98 15.24 12.18
C ARG A 214 17.90 14.78 13.31
N ARG A 215 18.10 15.63 14.32
CA ARG A 215 18.92 15.33 15.51
C ARG A 215 18.46 14.07 16.25
N ASN A 216 17.13 13.89 16.40
CA ASN A 216 16.59 12.70 17.07
C ASN A 216 16.82 11.42 16.24
N ASN A 217 16.72 11.50 14.92
CA ASN A 217 16.99 10.38 14.04
C ASN A 217 18.49 10.04 13.95
N GLU A 218 19.36 11.03 13.95
CA GLU A 218 20.83 10.83 14.08
C GLU A 218 21.17 10.13 15.41
N ALA A 219 20.62 10.64 16.53
CA ALA A 219 20.80 10.01 17.84
C ALA A 219 20.23 8.57 17.89
N ARG A 220 19.09 8.31 17.23
CA ARG A 220 18.53 6.95 17.09
C ARG A 220 19.50 6.04 16.36
N ARG A 221 20.02 6.45 15.20
CA ARG A 221 21.01 5.66 14.44
C ARG A 221 22.26 5.39 15.24
N ALA A 222 22.79 6.40 15.95
CA ALA A 222 23.95 6.25 16.82
C ALA A 222 23.70 5.19 17.92
N ARG A 223 22.56 5.26 18.62
CA ARG A 223 22.19 4.24 19.63
C ARG A 223 22.09 2.85 19.05
N MET A 224 21.45 2.71 17.86
CA MET A 224 21.32 1.42 17.19
C MET A 224 22.66 0.81 16.81
N MET A 225 23.61 1.63 16.37
CA MET A 225 24.97 1.17 16.08
C MET A 225 25.75 0.82 17.35
N GLU A 226 25.69 1.65 18.37
CA GLU A 226 26.49 1.50 19.59
C GLU A 226 25.99 0.32 20.46
N HIS A 227 24.67 0.13 20.58
CA HIS A 227 24.10 -0.79 21.57
C HIS A 227 23.49 -2.04 20.96
N PHE A 228 23.15 -2.04 19.67
CA PHE A 228 22.40 -3.14 19.03
C PHE A 228 23.14 -3.74 17.83
N GLY A 229 24.43 -3.44 17.65
CA GLY A 229 25.26 -4.04 16.61
C GLY A 229 24.85 -3.70 15.19
N GLN A 230 24.04 -2.63 14.99
CA GLN A 230 23.67 -2.19 13.66
C GLN A 230 24.84 -1.50 12.96
N THR A 231 24.80 -1.46 11.64
CA THR A 231 25.77 -0.78 10.79
C THR A 231 25.07 0.28 9.92
N GLU A 232 25.83 1.19 9.34
CA GLU A 232 25.29 2.12 8.35
C GLU A 232 24.54 1.40 7.21
N ALA A 233 25.07 0.25 6.78
CA ALA A 233 24.46 -0.57 5.72
C ALA A 233 23.10 -1.15 6.16
N SER A 234 23.01 -1.71 7.37
CA SER A 234 21.74 -2.28 7.88
C SER A 234 20.69 -1.19 8.13
N LEU A 235 21.12 0.02 8.48
CA LEU A 235 20.24 1.17 8.72
C LEU A 235 19.84 1.92 7.45
N GLN A 236 20.31 1.55 6.26
CA GLN A 236 19.91 2.22 5.00
C GLN A 236 18.40 2.14 4.74
N ARG A 237 17.75 1.05 5.18
CA ARG A 237 16.30 0.87 5.05
C ARG A 237 15.49 1.71 6.04
N LEU A 238 16.11 2.20 7.11
CA LEU A 238 15.46 3.03 8.11
C LEU A 238 15.31 4.48 7.61
N ARG A 239 14.09 4.91 7.40
CA ARG A 239 13.74 6.28 7.03
C ARG A 239 13.54 7.14 8.28
N GLY A 240 14.08 8.33 8.28
CA GLY A 240 13.95 9.27 9.39
C GLY A 240 14.75 10.54 9.20
N PRO A 241 14.14 11.70 9.39
CA PRO A 241 12.71 11.97 9.61
C PRO A 241 11.84 11.53 8.44
N ILE A 242 10.72 10.87 8.75
CA ILE A 242 9.77 10.41 7.74
C ILE A 242 8.96 11.54 7.12
N GLY A 243 8.52 11.33 5.89
CA GLY A 243 7.63 12.21 5.14
C GLY A 243 8.29 13.02 4.05
N VAL A 244 7.45 13.62 3.22
CA VAL A 244 7.81 14.58 2.18
C VAL A 244 7.78 16.00 2.75
N TYR A 245 8.77 16.83 2.43
CA TYR A 245 8.82 18.21 2.92
C TYR A 245 7.75 19.08 2.25
N ILE A 246 6.67 19.34 2.97
CA ILE A 246 5.55 20.19 2.56
C ILE A 246 5.37 21.40 3.49
N GLY A 247 6.32 21.64 4.41
CA GLY A 247 6.19 22.69 5.40
C GLY A 247 5.25 22.37 6.57
N SER A 248 4.89 21.10 6.74
CA SER A 248 3.96 20.60 7.78
C SER A 248 4.38 21.00 9.19
N LYS A 249 3.41 21.43 9.99
CA LYS A 249 3.58 21.84 11.39
C LYS A 249 2.57 21.17 12.33
N THR A 250 1.41 20.79 11.81
CA THR A 250 0.32 20.18 12.57
C THR A 250 0.27 18.66 12.36
N PRO A 251 -0.25 17.88 13.32
CA PRO A 251 -0.35 16.43 13.15
C PRO A 251 -1.06 15.98 11.86
N PRO A 252 -2.18 16.56 11.42
CA PRO A 252 -2.79 16.16 10.15
C PRO A 252 -1.92 16.47 8.93
N GLU A 253 -1.21 17.60 8.90
CA GLU A 253 -0.29 17.92 7.82
C GLU A 253 0.91 16.96 7.79
N ILE A 254 1.42 16.58 8.97
CA ILE A 254 2.50 15.60 9.08
C ILE A 254 2.02 14.24 8.58
N ALA A 255 0.78 13.83 8.91
CA ALA A 255 0.20 12.59 8.42
C ALA A 255 0.11 12.56 6.88
N VAL A 256 -0.31 13.67 6.23
CA VAL A 256 -0.31 13.80 4.76
C VAL A 256 1.10 13.64 4.21
N SER A 257 2.08 14.31 4.81
CA SER A 257 3.49 14.24 4.42
C SER A 257 4.04 12.81 4.48
N VAL A 258 3.77 12.10 5.57
CA VAL A 258 4.20 10.71 5.79
C VAL A 258 3.49 9.76 4.84
N MET A 259 2.17 9.90 4.66
CA MET A 259 1.41 9.05 3.76
C MET A 259 1.86 9.20 2.31
N ALA A 260 2.17 10.43 1.87
CA ALA A 260 2.71 10.69 0.54
C ALA A 260 4.03 9.95 0.29
N GLU A 261 4.95 9.93 1.27
CA GLU A 261 6.19 9.17 1.17
C GLU A 261 5.93 7.67 1.11
N ILE A 262 5.07 7.14 1.99
CA ILE A 262 4.73 5.71 2.02
C ILE A 262 4.13 5.28 0.68
N LEU A 263 3.19 6.05 0.13
CA LEU A 263 2.56 5.74 -1.17
C LEU A 263 3.55 5.80 -2.33
N ALA A 264 4.47 6.77 -2.33
CA ALA A 264 5.52 6.85 -3.34
C ALA A 264 6.41 5.59 -3.31
N VAL A 265 6.85 5.16 -2.12
CA VAL A 265 7.65 3.95 -1.96
C VAL A 265 6.86 2.70 -2.36
N LYS A 266 5.59 2.59 -1.91
CA LYS A 266 4.69 1.49 -2.27
C LYS A 266 4.53 1.34 -3.78
N ASN A 267 4.41 2.45 -4.49
CA ASN A 267 4.19 2.47 -5.94
C ASN A 267 5.49 2.49 -6.76
N GLY A 268 6.67 2.39 -6.12
CA GLY A 268 7.96 2.42 -6.81
C GLY A 268 8.31 3.76 -7.43
N VAL A 269 7.67 4.86 -6.99
CA VAL A 269 7.90 6.21 -7.52
C VAL A 269 9.08 6.83 -6.79
N ALA A 270 10.11 7.20 -7.55
CA ALA A 270 11.24 7.93 -7.01
C ALA A 270 10.80 9.37 -6.66
N LEU A 271 10.92 9.73 -5.39
CA LEU A 271 10.70 11.11 -4.99
C LEU A 271 11.81 12.02 -5.56
N PRO A 272 11.47 13.24 -6.05
CA PRO A 272 12.46 14.18 -6.52
C PRO A 272 13.52 14.47 -5.44
N GLN A 273 14.75 14.67 -5.86
CA GLN A 273 15.81 15.05 -4.92
C GLN A 273 15.44 16.36 -4.22
N GLY A 274 15.64 16.42 -2.90
CA GLY A 274 15.35 17.60 -2.09
C GLY A 274 13.94 17.66 -1.49
N VAL A 275 13.03 16.73 -1.78
CA VAL A 275 11.71 16.70 -1.11
C VAL A 275 11.69 15.87 0.19
N GLU A 276 12.71 15.09 0.47
CA GLU A 276 12.85 14.40 1.77
C GLU A 276 13.04 15.43 2.89
N VAL A 277 12.34 15.24 4.01
CA VAL A 277 12.32 16.21 5.14
C VAL A 277 13.73 16.59 5.61
N ALA A 278 14.63 15.61 5.76
CA ALA A 278 15.98 15.85 6.22
C ALA A 278 16.77 16.75 5.23
N ARG A 279 16.73 16.41 3.95
CA ARG A 279 17.48 17.11 2.90
C ARG A 279 16.93 18.50 2.62
N ALA A 280 15.60 18.61 2.47
CA ALA A 280 14.94 19.89 2.23
C ALA A 280 15.23 20.93 3.35
N LYS A 281 15.26 20.48 4.61
CA LYS A 281 15.61 21.35 5.74
C LYS A 281 17.08 21.76 5.72
N ASN A 282 18.00 20.86 5.35
CA ASN A 282 19.43 21.21 5.21
C ASN A 282 19.64 22.25 4.10
N GLU A 283 19.02 22.08 2.94
CA GLU A 283 19.13 23.02 1.83
C GLU A 283 18.58 24.41 2.17
N ARG A 284 17.47 24.48 2.94
CA ARG A 284 16.93 25.76 3.42
C ARG A 284 17.80 26.46 4.47
N GLU A 285 18.45 25.72 5.34
CA GLU A 285 19.37 26.27 6.34
C GLU A 285 20.67 26.78 5.71
N LEU A 286 21.07 26.18 4.58
CA LEU A 286 22.25 26.62 3.80
C LEU A 286 21.94 27.75 2.81
N ALA A 287 20.67 27.98 2.48
CA ALA A 287 20.26 29.06 1.61
C ALA A 287 20.50 30.41 2.31
N PRO A 288 21.15 31.40 1.65
CA PRO A 288 21.33 32.72 2.24
C PRO A 288 19.97 33.33 2.57
N THR A 289 19.81 33.81 3.80
CA THR A 289 18.60 34.50 4.26
C THR A 289 18.45 35.79 3.46
N GLY A 290 17.69 35.74 2.37
CA GLY A 290 17.22 36.94 1.70
C GLY A 290 16.33 37.78 2.65
N PRO A 291 16.20 39.09 2.46
CA PRO A 291 15.38 39.91 3.32
C PRO A 291 13.95 39.38 3.37
N LEU A 292 13.43 39.24 4.59
CA LEU A 292 12.02 38.91 4.84
C LEU A 292 11.17 40.03 4.21
N VAL A 293 10.57 39.75 3.05
CA VAL A 293 9.52 40.60 2.51
C VAL A 293 8.28 40.32 3.36
N CYS A 294 8.01 41.19 4.33
CA CYS A 294 6.72 41.29 4.98
C CYS A 294 5.70 41.66 3.89
N GLY A 295 4.97 40.65 3.38
CA GLY A 295 3.77 40.91 2.60
C GLY A 295 2.68 41.43 3.52
N VAL A 296 2.15 42.58 3.20
CA VAL A 296 0.97 43.23 3.76
C VAL A 296 -0.28 42.40 3.50
#